data_b55c2e642bf5e41bfe6beced64335f9c
#
_entry.id   b55c2e642bf5e41bfe6beced64335f9c
#
_cell.length_a   1.000
_cell.length_b   1.000
_cell.length_c   1.000
_cell.angle_alpha   90.00
_cell.angle_beta   90.00
_cell.angle_gamma   90.00
#
_symmetry.space_group_name_H-M   'P 1'
#
loop_
_entity.id
_entity.type
_entity.pdbx_description
1 polymer ?
#
loop_
_entity_poly.entity_id
_entity_poly.type
_entity_poly.pdbx_seq_one_letter_code
_entity_poly.pdbx_strand_id
1 'polypeptide(L)'
;MIAAALEATGGSILILLIFFDVFTSIIVPRPVGATFRLSSQVIRFAWPLWRRIGLRRRQERARETYLGIFAPAAVVVSLALWLVGLIVGYALVALALAPDIDPRPANFSDALYCGATWLTLGHGECVPIGGVARFVSIVAAAGGLGTLAIVVAYLFLLFGSFQRRENFVIVLDASAGAPPSGIRLLETHARLGIRRDLGRLFADGQLWAADILETHLAYPMLGYFRSTHRDESWIGALGAVLDAATLVVSAVKAEPGEAGQARLMVEVGTHLSEDLCRYFRIPAVREPGIERDEFESVLERLARAGYHLHNREVAWRFFRNLRGKYAPPLDRMASYWAIPSALWMAEGKSARH
;
A
#
# COMPACT_ATOMS: atom_id res chain seq x y z
N MET A 1 -37.21 20.92 23.00
CA MET A 1 -37.63 20.09 21.87
C MET A 1 -36.77 20.28 20.62
N ILE A 2 -36.57 21.51 20.12
CA ILE A 2 -35.74 21.74 18.90
C ILE A 2 -34.28 21.33 19.11
N ALA A 3 -33.64 21.68 20.22
CA ALA A 3 -32.27 21.29 20.54
C ALA A 3 -32.13 19.75 20.58
N ALA A 4 -32.99 19.05 21.30
CA ALA A 4 -32.95 17.59 21.37
C ALA A 4 -33.16 16.91 19.99
N ALA A 5 -34.02 17.49 19.14
CA ALA A 5 -34.17 16.99 17.76
C ALA A 5 -32.91 17.19 16.91
N LEU A 6 -32.22 18.34 17.06
CA LEU A 6 -30.96 18.61 16.38
C LEU A 6 -29.83 17.68 16.87
N GLU A 7 -29.74 17.46 18.18
CA GLU A 7 -28.78 16.54 18.80
C GLU A 7 -28.99 15.10 18.34
N ALA A 8 -30.25 14.60 18.40
CA ALA A 8 -30.57 13.25 17.91
C ALA A 8 -30.26 13.08 16.42
N THR A 9 -30.65 14.04 15.58
CA THR A 9 -30.44 13.99 14.15
C THR A 9 -28.94 14.07 13.80
N GLY A 10 -28.23 15.03 14.41
CA GLY A 10 -26.79 15.20 14.20
C GLY A 10 -25.99 13.99 14.65
N GLY A 11 -26.32 13.43 15.83
CA GLY A 11 -25.69 12.21 16.34
C GLY A 11 -25.94 11.00 15.44
N SER A 12 -27.19 10.79 15.01
CA SER A 12 -27.54 9.70 14.11
C SER A 12 -26.84 9.80 12.75
N ILE A 13 -26.77 11.00 12.17
CA ILE A 13 -26.05 11.24 10.90
C ILE A 13 -24.56 10.91 11.09
N LEU A 14 -23.94 11.37 12.17
CA LEU A 14 -22.53 11.10 12.43
C LEU A 14 -22.26 9.60 12.58
N ILE A 15 -23.08 8.88 13.35
CA ILE A 15 -22.97 7.42 13.51
C ILE A 15 -23.06 6.72 12.16
N LEU A 16 -24.04 7.06 11.34
CA LEU A 16 -24.24 6.48 10.02
C LEU A 16 -23.07 6.79 9.08
N LEU A 17 -22.53 8.00 9.11
CA LEU A 17 -21.35 8.39 8.33
C LEU A 17 -20.11 7.59 8.73
N ILE A 18 -19.88 7.38 10.01
CA ILE A 18 -18.75 6.58 10.49
C ILE A 18 -18.90 5.11 10.11
N PHE A 19 -20.09 4.51 10.31
CA PHE A 19 -20.33 3.14 9.87
C PHE A 19 -20.20 2.98 8.35
N PHE A 20 -20.66 3.94 7.58
CA PHE A 20 -20.48 3.96 6.13
C PHE A 20 -18.98 4.04 5.75
N ASP A 21 -18.20 4.87 6.44
CA ASP A 21 -16.75 4.98 6.21
C ASP A 21 -16.02 3.67 6.58
N VAL A 22 -16.34 3.05 7.72
CA VAL A 22 -15.81 1.73 8.11
C VAL A 22 -16.15 0.68 7.05
N PHE A 23 -17.42 0.60 6.65
CA PHE A 23 -17.89 -0.34 5.64
C PHE A 23 -17.16 -0.17 4.30
N THR A 24 -17.09 1.06 3.80
CA THR A 24 -16.45 1.34 2.50
C THR A 24 -14.94 1.24 2.53
N SER A 25 -14.30 1.45 3.69
CA SER A 25 -12.85 1.38 3.82
C SER A 25 -12.33 -0.04 4.01
N ILE A 26 -13.14 -0.94 4.60
CA ILE A 26 -12.72 -2.29 4.95
C ILE A 26 -13.38 -3.35 4.07
N ILE A 27 -14.70 -3.25 3.84
CA ILE A 27 -15.50 -4.33 3.22
C ILE A 27 -15.58 -4.16 1.71
N VAL A 28 -15.59 -2.92 1.20
CA VAL A 28 -15.72 -2.68 -0.25
C VAL A 28 -14.34 -2.74 -0.92
N PRO A 29 -14.03 -3.79 -1.73
CA PRO A 29 -12.69 -4.02 -2.29
C PRO A 29 -12.26 -2.94 -3.29
N ARG A 30 -13.21 -2.32 -4.00
CA ARG A 30 -12.93 -1.27 -4.99
C ARG A 30 -13.69 0.01 -4.65
N PRO A 31 -13.04 1.17 -4.73
CA PRO A 31 -13.76 2.43 -4.55
C PRO A 31 -14.75 2.60 -5.71
N VAL A 32 -16.03 2.41 -5.43
CA VAL A 32 -17.12 2.75 -6.35
C VAL A 32 -17.28 4.28 -6.32
N GLY A 33 -16.66 4.97 -7.27
CA GLY A 33 -16.75 6.43 -7.40
C GLY A 33 -15.92 7.21 -6.37
N ALA A 34 -16.08 8.53 -6.36
CA ALA A 34 -15.42 9.44 -5.41
C ALA A 34 -16.14 9.42 -4.05
N THR A 35 -16.21 8.29 -3.38
CA THR A 35 -16.78 8.22 -2.04
C THR A 35 -15.84 8.93 -1.05
N PHE A 36 -16.42 9.79 -0.22
CA PHE A 36 -15.71 10.42 0.88
C PHE A 36 -15.32 9.33 1.88
N ARG A 37 -14.02 9.03 1.99
CA ARG A 37 -13.45 8.09 2.96
C ARG A 37 -12.55 8.86 3.91
N LEU A 38 -12.87 8.87 5.19
CA LEU A 38 -12.12 9.57 6.22
C LEU A 38 -10.66 9.08 6.27
N SER A 39 -10.46 7.76 6.27
CA SER A 39 -9.15 7.12 6.25
C SER A 39 -8.29 7.55 5.06
N SER A 40 -8.87 7.62 3.86
CA SER A 40 -8.17 8.10 2.65
C SER A 40 -7.80 9.57 2.73
N GLN A 41 -8.65 10.40 3.35
CA GLN A 41 -8.35 11.82 3.56
C GLN A 41 -7.21 12.01 4.56
N VAL A 42 -7.21 11.26 5.67
CA VAL A 42 -6.10 11.29 6.65
C VAL A 42 -4.77 11.02 5.94
N ILE A 43 -4.69 9.98 5.15
CA ILE A 43 -3.46 9.64 4.40
C ILE A 43 -3.09 10.74 3.42
N ARG A 44 -4.07 11.20 2.63
CA ARG A 44 -3.85 12.21 1.57
C ARG A 44 -3.30 13.53 2.09
N PHE A 45 -3.76 13.96 3.27
CA PHE A 45 -3.31 15.22 3.90
C PHE A 45 -2.06 15.03 4.75
N ALA A 46 -1.95 13.91 5.48
CA ALA A 46 -0.84 13.67 6.38
C ALA A 46 0.45 13.28 5.64
N TRP A 47 0.37 12.47 4.57
CA TRP A 47 1.55 11.97 3.88
C TRP A 47 2.48 13.04 3.30
N PRO A 48 2.00 14.07 2.56
CA PRO A 48 2.88 15.09 2.02
C PRO A 48 3.67 15.84 3.09
N LEU A 49 3.02 16.15 4.22
CA LEU A 49 3.66 16.80 5.36
C LEU A 49 4.68 15.88 6.03
N TRP A 50 4.28 14.63 6.32
CA TRP A 50 5.14 13.62 6.93
C TRP A 50 6.37 13.34 6.08
N ARG A 51 6.16 13.14 4.77
CA ARG A 51 7.22 12.96 3.78
C ARG A 51 8.20 14.14 3.76
N ARG A 52 7.68 15.39 3.74
CA ARG A 52 8.52 16.60 3.75
C ARG A 52 9.40 16.66 4.99
N ILE A 53 8.88 16.34 6.17
CA ILE A 53 9.63 16.30 7.42
C ILE A 53 10.68 15.17 7.38
N GLY A 54 10.30 14.00 6.91
CA GLY A 54 11.18 12.85 6.79
C GLY A 54 12.38 13.13 5.87
N LEU A 55 12.13 13.72 4.70
CA LEU A 55 13.18 14.04 3.72
C LEU A 55 14.18 15.11 4.19
N ARG A 56 13.83 15.93 5.20
CA ARG A 56 14.77 16.88 5.82
C ARG A 56 15.80 16.20 6.73
N ARG A 57 15.62 14.94 7.08
CA ARG A 57 16.54 14.20 7.94
C ARG A 57 17.80 13.82 7.16
N ARG A 58 18.97 14.26 7.60
CA ARG A 58 20.26 14.01 6.93
C ARG A 58 20.73 12.56 7.04
N GLN A 59 20.43 11.90 8.17
CA GLN A 59 20.81 10.50 8.38
C GLN A 59 19.78 9.59 7.70
N GLU A 60 20.22 8.78 6.77
CA GLU A 60 19.39 7.86 6.01
C GLU A 60 18.61 6.89 6.91
N ARG A 61 19.29 6.28 7.90
CA ARG A 61 18.65 5.41 8.88
C ARG A 61 17.50 6.08 9.63
N ALA A 62 17.71 7.32 10.11
CA ALA A 62 16.70 8.07 10.82
C ALA A 62 15.53 8.47 9.91
N ARG A 63 15.82 8.73 8.63
CA ARG A 63 14.82 9.01 7.60
C ARG A 63 13.94 7.79 7.35
N GLU A 64 14.55 6.62 7.09
CA GLU A 64 13.84 5.37 6.81
C GLU A 64 12.97 4.95 8.00
N THR A 65 13.52 4.98 9.22
CA THR A 65 12.73 4.68 10.44
C THR A 65 11.55 5.64 10.59
N TYR A 66 11.76 6.93 10.41
CA TYR A 66 10.69 7.92 10.53
C TYR A 66 9.58 7.73 9.49
N LEU A 67 9.96 7.54 8.23
CA LEU A 67 9.00 7.32 7.16
C LEU A 67 8.27 5.98 7.32
N GLY A 68 8.92 4.95 7.86
CA GLY A 68 8.32 3.63 8.11
C GLY A 68 7.23 3.63 9.19
N ILE A 69 7.27 4.56 10.15
CA ILE A 69 6.23 4.71 11.18
C ILE A 69 4.92 5.24 10.60
N PHE A 70 4.93 5.89 9.43
CA PHE A 70 3.74 6.54 8.89
C PHE A 70 2.55 5.59 8.72
N ALA A 71 2.74 4.45 8.06
CA ALA A 71 1.62 3.55 7.78
C ALA A 71 0.99 2.96 9.05
N PRO A 72 1.75 2.38 10.01
CA PRO A 72 1.18 1.96 11.29
C PRO A 72 0.48 3.10 12.06
N ALA A 73 1.09 4.29 12.11
CA ALA A 73 0.51 5.44 12.78
C ALA A 73 -0.80 5.89 12.11
N ALA A 74 -0.85 5.93 10.78
CA ALA A 74 -2.05 6.32 10.04
C ALA A 74 -3.20 5.31 10.24
N VAL A 75 -2.89 4.00 10.34
CA VAL A 75 -3.89 2.99 10.72
C VAL A 75 -4.45 3.29 12.10
N VAL A 76 -3.58 3.45 13.12
CA VAL A 76 -4.02 3.73 14.50
C VAL A 76 -4.85 5.02 14.57
N VAL A 77 -4.42 6.08 13.89
CA VAL A 77 -5.17 7.35 13.84
C VAL A 77 -6.54 7.15 13.18
N SER A 78 -6.64 6.39 12.09
CA SER A 78 -7.93 6.12 11.44
C SER A 78 -8.88 5.36 12.36
N LEU A 79 -8.38 4.35 13.08
CA LEU A 79 -9.17 3.59 14.06
C LEU A 79 -9.63 4.49 15.23
N ALA A 80 -8.73 5.34 15.74
CA ALA A 80 -9.08 6.29 16.81
C ALA A 80 -10.15 7.29 16.35
N LEU A 81 -10.07 7.78 15.10
CA LEU A 81 -11.07 8.70 14.55
C LEU A 81 -12.45 8.03 14.43
N TRP A 82 -12.52 6.77 14.01
CA TRP A 82 -13.79 6.04 13.99
C TRP A 82 -14.37 5.86 15.40
N LEU A 83 -13.54 5.43 16.36
CA LEU A 83 -13.95 5.26 17.75
C LEU A 83 -14.47 6.58 18.34
N VAL A 84 -13.70 7.65 18.24
CA VAL A 84 -14.08 8.98 18.74
C VAL A 84 -15.33 9.49 18.04
N GLY A 85 -15.43 9.32 16.72
CA GLY A 85 -16.63 9.72 15.97
C GLY A 85 -17.89 9.00 16.42
N LEU A 86 -17.82 7.68 16.68
CA LEU A 86 -18.93 6.92 17.24
C LEU A 86 -19.29 7.35 18.65
N ILE A 87 -18.28 7.55 19.53
CA ILE A 87 -18.54 8.05 20.89
C ILE A 87 -19.24 9.40 20.87
N VAL A 88 -18.77 10.35 20.04
CA VAL A 88 -19.40 11.67 19.89
C VAL A 88 -20.83 11.54 19.31
N GLY A 89 -21.01 10.68 18.31
CA GLY A 89 -22.35 10.44 17.75
C GLY A 89 -23.33 9.91 18.78
N TYR A 90 -22.93 8.89 19.55
CA TYR A 90 -23.79 8.34 20.62
C TYR A 90 -23.94 9.32 21.80
N ALA A 91 -22.95 10.16 22.09
CA ALA A 91 -23.08 11.22 23.08
C ALA A 91 -24.17 12.24 22.71
N LEU A 92 -24.22 12.66 21.45
CA LEU A 92 -25.28 13.56 20.96
C LEU A 92 -26.67 12.92 21.08
N VAL A 93 -26.78 11.63 20.75
CA VAL A 93 -28.04 10.89 20.94
C VAL A 93 -28.40 10.75 22.42
N ALA A 94 -27.42 10.50 23.31
CA ALA A 94 -27.64 10.42 24.74
C ALA A 94 -28.12 11.76 25.34
N LEU A 95 -27.59 12.90 24.86
CA LEU A 95 -28.12 14.23 25.26
C LEU A 95 -29.57 14.40 24.87
N ALA A 96 -29.94 14.02 23.66
CA ALA A 96 -31.31 14.10 23.19
C ALA A 96 -32.29 13.20 24.01
N LEU A 97 -31.78 12.07 24.53
CA LEU A 97 -32.49 11.10 25.34
C LEU A 97 -32.25 11.28 26.85
N ALA A 98 -31.67 12.40 27.27
CA ALA A 98 -31.27 12.66 28.66
C ALA A 98 -32.42 12.38 29.71
N PRO A 99 -33.72 12.63 29.44
CA PRO A 99 -34.78 12.29 30.38
C PRO A 99 -34.96 10.77 30.62
N ASP A 100 -34.50 9.95 29.68
CA ASP A 100 -34.60 8.49 29.69
C ASP A 100 -33.32 7.79 30.16
N ILE A 101 -32.41 8.51 30.80
CA ILE A 101 -31.11 8.01 31.31
C ILE A 101 -30.95 8.37 32.77
N ASP A 102 -30.46 7.43 33.59
CA ASP A 102 -30.20 7.63 35.02
C ASP A 102 -28.73 7.27 35.36
N PRO A 103 -27.94 8.17 35.97
CA PRO A 103 -28.24 9.59 36.22
C PRO A 103 -28.37 10.37 34.88
N ARG A 104 -29.23 11.38 34.91
CA ARG A 104 -29.43 12.24 33.74
C ARG A 104 -28.18 13.00 33.39
N PRO A 105 -27.61 12.88 32.16
CA PRO A 105 -26.46 13.64 31.71
C PRO A 105 -26.79 15.15 31.73
N ALA A 106 -26.01 15.92 32.52
CA ALA A 106 -26.23 17.36 32.71
C ALA A 106 -25.55 18.18 31.59
N ASN A 107 -24.51 17.67 31.00
CA ASN A 107 -23.70 18.36 30.02
C ASN A 107 -23.11 17.38 28.99
N PHE A 108 -22.39 17.91 27.98
CA PHE A 108 -21.76 17.12 26.91
C PHE A 108 -20.69 16.14 27.43
N SER A 109 -19.96 16.47 28.51
CA SER A 109 -18.98 15.56 29.09
C SER A 109 -19.64 14.31 29.69
N ASP A 110 -20.76 14.45 30.38
CA ASP A 110 -21.51 13.34 30.93
C ASP A 110 -22.05 12.46 29.78
N ALA A 111 -22.55 13.10 28.74
CA ALA A 111 -23.06 12.40 27.55
C ALA A 111 -21.95 11.67 26.79
N LEU A 112 -20.71 12.21 26.72
CA LEU A 112 -19.56 11.50 26.14
C LEU A 112 -19.25 10.24 26.95
N TYR A 113 -19.33 10.31 28.25
CA TYR A 113 -19.18 9.14 29.11
C TYR A 113 -20.26 8.10 28.83
N CYS A 114 -21.53 8.50 28.72
CA CYS A 114 -22.62 7.60 28.33
C CYS A 114 -22.39 6.97 26.97
N GLY A 115 -22.05 7.73 25.94
CA GLY A 115 -21.75 7.24 24.60
C GLY A 115 -20.59 6.24 24.58
N ALA A 116 -19.52 6.54 25.33
CA ALA A 116 -18.37 5.65 25.46
C ALA A 116 -18.75 4.33 26.17
N THR A 117 -19.48 4.38 27.28
CA THR A 117 -19.89 3.19 28.02
C THR A 117 -20.82 2.29 27.22
N TRP A 118 -21.80 2.87 26.51
CA TRP A 118 -22.69 2.10 25.65
C TRP A 118 -21.94 1.40 24.49
N LEU A 119 -21.00 2.12 23.86
CA LEU A 119 -20.23 1.60 22.72
C LEU A 119 -19.25 0.49 23.13
N THR A 120 -18.64 0.59 24.33
CA THR A 120 -17.58 -0.32 24.79
C THR A 120 -18.08 -1.43 25.72
N LEU A 121 -19.39 -1.57 25.91
CA LEU A 121 -20.00 -2.48 26.91
C LEU A 121 -19.47 -2.21 28.34
N GLY A 122 -19.10 -0.97 28.62
CA GLY A 122 -18.57 -0.58 29.92
C GLY A 122 -19.66 -0.62 31.01
N HIS A 123 -19.28 -0.99 32.22
CA HIS A 123 -20.12 -0.86 33.42
C HIS A 123 -20.07 0.59 33.86
N GLY A 124 -20.86 1.44 33.21
CA GLY A 124 -20.99 2.85 33.54
C GLY A 124 -22.24 3.16 34.33
N GLU A 125 -22.25 4.33 34.93
CA GLU A 125 -23.41 4.83 35.69
C GLU A 125 -24.58 5.23 34.77
N CYS A 126 -24.39 5.33 33.45
CA CYS A 126 -25.41 5.76 32.49
C CYS A 126 -26.39 4.62 32.15
N VAL A 127 -27.40 4.43 32.97
CA VAL A 127 -28.41 3.36 32.82
C VAL A 127 -29.59 3.87 31.98
N PRO A 128 -29.86 3.28 30.80
CA PRO A 128 -31.04 3.64 30.00
C PRO A 128 -32.32 3.08 30.67
N ILE A 129 -33.23 3.98 31.05
CA ILE A 129 -34.49 3.62 31.71
C ILE A 129 -35.68 3.65 30.72
N GLY A 130 -35.64 4.50 29.70
CA GLY A 130 -36.66 4.57 28.64
C GLY A 130 -36.47 3.53 27.55
N GLY A 131 -37.58 3.12 26.91
CA GLY A 131 -37.55 2.09 25.85
C GLY A 131 -36.64 2.46 24.66
N VAL A 132 -36.68 3.72 24.21
CA VAL A 132 -35.84 4.22 23.13
C VAL A 132 -34.34 4.23 23.54
N ALA A 133 -34.06 4.71 24.75
CA ALA A 133 -32.70 4.73 25.26
C ALA A 133 -32.11 3.32 25.40
N ARG A 134 -32.88 2.35 25.86
CA ARG A 134 -32.50 0.92 25.92
C ARG A 134 -32.21 0.35 24.54
N PHE A 135 -33.03 0.63 23.55
CA PHE A 135 -32.82 0.17 22.18
C PHE A 135 -31.53 0.78 21.61
N VAL A 136 -31.34 2.08 21.76
CA VAL A 136 -30.11 2.77 21.29
C VAL A 136 -28.85 2.23 21.97
N SER A 137 -28.88 1.97 23.28
CA SER A 137 -27.74 1.40 24.01
C SER A 137 -27.37 -0.01 23.51
N ILE A 138 -28.36 -0.84 23.20
CA ILE A 138 -28.14 -2.18 22.60
C ILE A 138 -27.51 -2.05 21.20
N VAL A 139 -28.01 -1.14 20.36
CA VAL A 139 -27.46 -0.87 19.03
C VAL A 139 -26.04 -0.34 19.13
N ALA A 140 -25.75 0.55 20.10
CA ALA A 140 -24.40 1.06 20.35
C ALA A 140 -23.45 -0.08 20.75
N ALA A 141 -23.85 -0.93 21.68
CA ALA A 141 -23.08 -2.09 22.12
C ALA A 141 -22.79 -3.07 20.97
N ALA A 142 -23.82 -3.43 20.20
CA ALA A 142 -23.66 -4.29 19.02
C ALA A 142 -22.77 -3.65 17.95
N GLY A 143 -22.92 -2.35 17.70
CA GLY A 143 -22.11 -1.58 16.76
C GLY A 143 -20.64 -1.47 17.19
N GLY A 144 -20.38 -1.27 18.49
CA GLY A 144 -19.04 -1.23 19.05
C GLY A 144 -18.34 -2.58 18.91
N LEU A 145 -18.99 -3.66 19.33
CA LEU A 145 -18.45 -5.02 19.19
C LEU A 145 -18.26 -5.42 17.72
N GLY A 146 -19.21 -5.10 16.86
CA GLY A 146 -19.10 -5.35 15.42
C GLY A 146 -17.94 -4.58 14.79
N THR A 147 -17.75 -3.31 15.16
CA THR A 147 -16.63 -2.49 14.68
C THR A 147 -15.29 -3.09 15.13
N LEU A 148 -15.18 -3.53 16.39
CA LEU A 148 -13.97 -4.18 16.90
C LEU A 148 -13.64 -5.45 16.10
N ALA A 149 -14.63 -6.31 15.85
CA ALA A 149 -14.46 -7.54 15.07
C ALA A 149 -13.98 -7.25 13.64
N ILE A 150 -14.58 -6.25 12.97
CA ILE A 150 -14.18 -5.83 11.62
C ILE A 150 -12.77 -5.26 11.61
N VAL A 151 -12.40 -4.44 12.60
CA VAL A 151 -11.06 -3.87 12.74
C VAL A 151 -10.00 -4.95 12.90
N VAL A 152 -10.25 -5.96 13.76
CA VAL A 152 -9.34 -7.09 13.95
C VAL A 152 -9.17 -7.87 12.65
N ALA A 153 -10.25 -8.19 11.96
CA ALA A 153 -10.21 -8.86 10.67
C ALA A 153 -9.42 -8.04 9.61
N TYR A 154 -9.64 -6.73 9.57
CA TYR A 154 -8.90 -5.82 8.68
C TYR A 154 -7.39 -5.83 8.94
N LEU A 155 -6.98 -5.81 10.20
CA LEU A 155 -5.56 -5.86 10.55
C LEU A 155 -4.93 -7.17 10.08
N PHE A 156 -5.60 -8.31 10.27
CA PHE A 156 -5.11 -9.60 9.76
C PHE A 156 -4.97 -9.61 8.24
N LEU A 157 -5.95 -9.07 7.49
CA LEU A 157 -5.89 -8.97 6.04
C LEU A 157 -4.75 -8.06 5.59
N LEU A 158 -4.58 -6.91 6.24
CA LEU A 158 -3.54 -5.94 5.92
C LEU A 158 -2.12 -6.52 6.14
N PHE A 159 -1.87 -7.11 7.32
CA PHE A 159 -0.59 -7.70 7.65
C PHE A 159 -0.31 -8.97 6.83
N GLY A 160 -1.31 -9.80 6.55
CA GLY A 160 -1.17 -10.95 5.67
C GLY A 160 -0.77 -10.57 4.25
N SER A 161 -1.38 -9.50 3.70
CA SER A 161 -1.02 -8.98 2.38
C SER A 161 0.39 -8.38 2.37
N PHE A 162 0.76 -7.66 3.43
CA PHE A 162 2.11 -7.15 3.61
C PHE A 162 3.14 -8.29 3.65
N GLN A 163 2.91 -9.34 4.43
CA GLN A 163 3.82 -10.49 4.52
C GLN A 163 3.99 -11.22 3.19
N ARG A 164 2.90 -11.46 2.43
CA ARG A 164 3.01 -12.09 1.11
C ARG A 164 3.85 -11.26 0.16
N ARG A 165 3.69 -9.94 0.17
CA ARG A 165 4.52 -9.03 -0.62
C ARG A 165 6.00 -9.12 -0.25
N GLU A 166 6.33 -9.10 1.04
CA GLU A 166 7.71 -9.12 1.52
C GLU A 166 8.39 -10.49 1.31
N ASN A 167 7.66 -11.60 1.37
CA ASN A 167 8.22 -12.93 1.14
C ASN A 167 8.89 -13.04 -0.23
N PHE A 168 8.30 -12.51 -1.29
CA PHE A 168 8.92 -12.53 -2.61
C PHE A 168 10.16 -11.62 -2.68
N VAL A 169 10.13 -10.46 -2.03
CA VAL A 169 11.27 -9.53 -1.96
C VAL A 169 12.48 -10.21 -1.31
N ILE A 170 12.27 -10.88 -0.18
CA ILE A 170 13.32 -11.61 0.55
C ILE A 170 13.90 -12.76 -0.29
N VAL A 171 13.05 -13.54 -0.95
CA VAL A 171 13.52 -14.64 -1.82
C VAL A 171 14.32 -14.09 -3.01
N LEU A 172 13.89 -12.97 -3.57
CA LEU A 172 14.55 -12.34 -4.70
C LEU A 172 15.94 -11.79 -4.33
N ASP A 173 16.12 -11.29 -3.11
CA ASP A 173 17.40 -10.72 -2.65
C ASP A 173 18.55 -11.71 -2.80
N ALA A 174 18.36 -12.97 -2.53
CA ALA A 174 19.39 -14.00 -2.68
C ALA A 174 19.97 -14.07 -4.11
N SER A 175 19.19 -13.69 -5.12
CA SER A 175 19.60 -13.72 -6.53
C SER A 175 19.85 -12.34 -7.12
N ALA A 176 19.04 -11.35 -6.78
CA ALA A 176 19.10 -9.99 -7.31
C ALA A 176 19.97 -9.04 -6.48
N GLY A 177 20.22 -9.37 -5.20
CA GLY A 177 20.97 -8.56 -4.23
C GLY A 177 20.16 -7.41 -3.64
N ALA A 178 20.73 -6.75 -2.64
CA ALA A 178 20.20 -5.54 -1.99
C ALA A 178 21.14 -4.35 -2.24
N PRO A 179 20.73 -3.30 -2.96
CA PRO A 179 19.47 -3.14 -3.70
C PRO A 179 19.33 -4.12 -4.88
N PRO A 180 18.09 -4.55 -5.20
CA PRO A 180 17.87 -5.54 -6.23
C PRO A 180 18.16 -5.01 -7.65
N SER A 181 18.81 -5.85 -8.47
CA SER A 181 19.16 -5.55 -9.87
C SER A 181 18.82 -6.71 -10.79
N GLY A 182 18.14 -6.42 -11.91
CA GLY A 182 17.79 -7.41 -12.92
C GLY A 182 18.99 -8.05 -13.59
N ILE A 183 20.07 -7.30 -13.75
CA ILE A 183 21.34 -7.81 -14.34
C ILE A 183 21.97 -8.81 -13.38
N ARG A 184 22.08 -8.46 -12.09
CA ARG A 184 22.63 -9.34 -11.06
C ARG A 184 21.81 -10.61 -10.91
N LEU A 185 20.49 -10.52 -11.03
CA LEU A 185 19.59 -11.67 -11.06
C LEU A 185 20.01 -12.66 -12.17
N LEU A 186 20.15 -12.18 -13.41
CA LEU A 186 20.53 -13.01 -14.55
C LEU A 186 21.93 -13.58 -14.38
N GLU A 187 22.92 -12.77 -13.97
CA GLU A 187 24.29 -13.23 -13.69
C GLU A 187 24.33 -14.31 -12.61
N THR A 188 23.54 -14.18 -11.55
CA THR A 188 23.49 -15.16 -10.47
C THR A 188 22.89 -16.47 -10.95
N HIS A 189 21.80 -16.45 -11.74
CA HIS A 189 21.21 -17.66 -12.32
C HIS A 189 22.16 -18.34 -13.27
N ALA A 190 22.92 -17.58 -14.04
CA ALA A 190 23.96 -18.14 -14.91
C ALA A 190 25.08 -18.81 -14.12
N ARG A 191 25.60 -18.12 -13.10
CA ARG A 191 26.71 -18.61 -12.26
C ARG A 191 26.35 -19.88 -11.50
N LEU A 192 25.09 -19.98 -11.02
CA LEU A 192 24.59 -21.15 -10.30
C LEU A 192 24.13 -22.28 -11.23
N GLY A 193 24.11 -22.08 -12.55
CA GLY A 193 23.65 -23.09 -13.51
C GLY A 193 22.14 -23.32 -13.54
N ILE A 194 21.35 -22.41 -12.98
CA ILE A 194 19.88 -22.51 -12.85
C ILE A 194 19.12 -21.60 -13.83
N ARG A 195 19.67 -21.31 -15.00
CA ARG A 195 19.01 -20.45 -16.00
C ARG A 195 17.63 -20.95 -16.40
N ARG A 196 17.44 -22.28 -16.43
CA ARG A 196 16.14 -22.90 -16.78
C ARG A 196 15.02 -22.55 -15.79
N ASP A 197 15.38 -22.10 -14.59
CA ASP A 197 14.40 -21.71 -13.56
C ASP A 197 13.91 -20.26 -13.75
N LEU A 198 14.50 -19.48 -14.67
CA LEU A 198 14.05 -18.10 -14.96
C LEU A 198 12.58 -18.04 -15.38
N GLY A 199 12.12 -19.00 -16.21
CA GLY A 199 10.71 -19.07 -16.59
C GLY A 199 9.78 -19.21 -15.39
N ARG A 200 10.15 -20.04 -14.40
CA ARG A 200 9.41 -20.21 -13.16
C ARG A 200 9.45 -18.93 -12.31
N LEU A 201 10.63 -18.32 -12.17
CA LEU A 201 10.75 -17.05 -11.43
C LEU A 201 9.84 -15.97 -12.02
N PHE A 202 9.75 -15.84 -13.35
CA PHE A 202 8.86 -14.89 -14.00
C PHE A 202 7.39 -15.24 -13.78
N ALA A 203 7.01 -16.53 -13.78
CA ALA A 203 5.66 -16.95 -13.47
C ALA A 203 5.28 -16.64 -12.01
N ASP A 204 6.17 -16.92 -11.05
CA ASP A 204 5.97 -16.57 -9.66
C ASP A 204 5.89 -15.04 -9.47
N GLY A 205 6.71 -14.28 -10.22
CA GLY A 205 6.69 -12.83 -10.26
C GLY A 205 5.36 -12.25 -10.80
N GLN A 206 4.75 -12.90 -11.80
CA GLN A 206 3.42 -12.52 -12.32
C GLN A 206 2.35 -12.65 -11.22
N LEU A 207 2.32 -13.78 -10.51
CA LEU A 207 1.36 -14.00 -9.42
C LEU A 207 1.55 -13.00 -8.29
N TRP A 208 2.80 -12.74 -7.93
CA TRP A 208 3.15 -11.73 -6.93
C TRP A 208 2.75 -10.32 -7.35
N ALA A 209 3.01 -9.93 -8.60
CA ALA A 209 2.62 -8.63 -9.14
C ALA A 209 1.09 -8.46 -9.16
N ALA A 210 0.35 -9.52 -9.52
CA ALA A 210 -1.11 -9.51 -9.49
C ALA A 210 -1.66 -9.38 -8.05
N ASP A 211 -1.08 -10.10 -7.06
CA ASP A 211 -1.44 -9.96 -5.63
C ASP A 211 -1.17 -8.53 -5.13
N ILE A 212 -0.04 -7.93 -5.51
CA ILE A 212 0.24 -6.52 -5.17
C ILE A 212 -0.82 -5.59 -5.76
N LEU A 213 -1.13 -5.72 -7.04
CA LEU A 213 -2.11 -4.85 -7.70
C LEU A 213 -3.45 -4.93 -6.98
N GLU A 214 -3.98 -6.13 -6.79
CA GLU A 214 -5.28 -6.34 -6.17
C GLU A 214 -5.31 -5.84 -4.71
N THR A 215 -4.29 -6.18 -3.92
CA THR A 215 -4.24 -5.79 -2.50
C THR A 215 -4.01 -4.30 -2.29
N HIS A 216 -3.21 -3.64 -3.14
CA HIS A 216 -2.96 -2.18 -3.01
C HIS A 216 -4.14 -1.35 -3.53
N LEU A 217 -4.94 -1.86 -4.46
CA LEU A 217 -6.21 -1.25 -4.85
C LEU A 217 -7.28 -1.44 -3.79
N ALA A 218 -7.35 -2.62 -3.16
CA ALA A 218 -8.28 -2.90 -2.07
C ALA A 218 -7.90 -2.15 -0.78
N TYR A 219 -6.62 -2.16 -0.44
CA TYR A 219 -6.06 -1.58 0.80
C TYR A 219 -4.93 -0.59 0.47
N PRO A 220 -5.24 0.64 0.05
CA PRO A 220 -4.25 1.61 -0.42
C PRO A 220 -3.17 1.97 0.62
N MET A 221 -3.45 1.73 1.89
CA MET A 221 -2.49 1.89 2.98
C MET A 221 -1.23 1.05 2.77
N LEU A 222 -1.33 -0.11 2.10
CA LEU A 222 -0.20 -1.02 1.85
C LEU A 222 0.95 -0.34 1.08
N GLY A 223 0.65 0.60 0.19
CA GLY A 223 1.66 1.36 -0.54
C GLY A 223 2.61 2.17 0.36
N TYR A 224 2.17 2.49 1.58
CA TYR A 224 2.95 3.27 2.55
C TYR A 224 3.74 2.41 3.55
N PHE A 225 3.48 1.09 3.60
CA PHE A 225 4.29 0.16 4.39
C PHE A 225 5.63 -0.08 3.72
N ARG A 226 6.71 0.17 4.45
CA ARG A 226 8.08 -0.06 4.00
C ARG A 226 8.51 -1.49 4.25
N SER A 227 9.40 -1.99 3.40
CA SER A 227 10.06 -3.27 3.62
C SER A 227 10.85 -3.27 4.92
N THR A 228 10.93 -4.43 5.57
CA THR A 228 11.57 -4.59 6.88
C THR A 228 13.10 -4.57 6.79
N HIS A 229 13.65 -4.92 5.63
CA HIS A 229 15.08 -4.97 5.38
C HIS A 229 15.54 -3.70 4.67
N ARG A 230 16.81 -3.34 4.90
CA ARG A 230 17.41 -2.17 4.27
C ARG A 230 17.74 -2.46 2.82
N ASP A 231 17.71 -1.39 2.05
CA ASP A 231 18.06 -1.43 0.62
C ASP A 231 17.17 -2.35 -0.21
N GLU A 232 16.12 -2.92 0.42
CA GLU A 232 15.09 -3.71 -0.23
C GLU A 232 13.79 -2.91 -0.31
N SER A 233 13.10 -3.04 -1.41
CA SER A 233 11.75 -2.52 -1.57
C SER A 233 10.98 -3.33 -2.59
N TRP A 234 9.67 -3.45 -2.40
CA TRP A 234 8.84 -4.14 -3.39
C TRP A 234 8.86 -3.46 -4.76
N ILE A 235 9.03 -2.13 -4.82
CA ILE A 235 9.19 -1.38 -6.08
C ILE A 235 10.52 -1.71 -6.73
N GLY A 236 11.60 -1.75 -5.94
CA GLY A 236 12.92 -2.15 -6.43
C GLY A 236 12.94 -3.60 -6.91
N ALA A 237 12.32 -4.51 -6.16
CA ALA A 237 12.17 -5.91 -6.53
C ALA A 237 11.38 -6.07 -7.84
N LEU A 238 10.25 -5.36 -7.98
CA LEU A 238 9.46 -5.35 -9.21
C LEU A 238 10.28 -4.83 -10.39
N GLY A 239 11.01 -3.72 -10.20
CA GLY A 239 11.89 -3.17 -11.23
C GLY A 239 12.97 -4.15 -11.66
N ALA A 240 13.62 -4.83 -10.72
CA ALA A 240 14.66 -5.82 -11.02
C ALA A 240 14.11 -7.01 -11.83
N VAL A 241 12.95 -7.55 -11.44
CA VAL A 241 12.32 -8.65 -12.18
C VAL A 241 11.88 -8.21 -13.57
N LEU A 242 11.34 -7.00 -13.71
CA LEU A 242 10.92 -6.43 -15.01
C LEU A 242 12.12 -6.15 -15.92
N ASP A 243 13.21 -5.61 -15.39
CA ASP A 243 14.44 -5.38 -16.14
C ASP A 243 15.05 -6.71 -16.60
N ALA A 244 15.10 -7.75 -15.74
CA ALA A 244 15.55 -9.10 -16.10
C ALA A 244 14.66 -9.71 -17.18
N ALA A 245 13.34 -9.67 -17.02
CA ALA A 245 12.38 -10.20 -18.00
C ALA A 245 12.49 -9.46 -19.34
N THR A 246 12.64 -8.13 -19.32
CA THR A 246 12.83 -7.31 -20.51
C THR A 246 14.12 -7.64 -21.25
N LEU A 247 15.23 -7.88 -20.53
CA LEU A 247 16.51 -8.33 -21.12
C LEU A 247 16.37 -9.72 -21.75
N VAL A 248 15.66 -10.66 -21.09
CA VAL A 248 15.40 -11.99 -21.66
C VAL A 248 14.59 -11.90 -22.94
N VAL A 249 13.53 -11.10 -22.96
CA VAL A 249 12.64 -10.94 -24.14
C VAL A 249 13.33 -10.22 -25.31
N SER A 250 14.20 -9.24 -25.01
CA SER A 250 14.76 -8.36 -26.04
C SER A 250 16.15 -8.72 -26.50
N ALA A 251 17.00 -9.24 -25.61
CA ALA A 251 18.43 -9.38 -25.86
C ALA A 251 18.93 -10.82 -25.82
N VAL A 252 18.31 -11.70 -25.02
CA VAL A 252 18.77 -13.09 -24.84
C VAL A 252 18.05 -14.03 -25.80
N LYS A 253 18.80 -14.97 -26.41
CA LYS A 253 18.24 -16.09 -27.17
C LYS A 253 17.74 -17.15 -26.18
N ALA A 254 16.60 -16.88 -25.57
CA ALA A 254 15.96 -17.75 -24.60
C ALA A 254 15.09 -18.84 -25.28
N GLU A 255 14.82 -19.91 -24.55
CA GLU A 255 13.85 -20.91 -24.96
C GLU A 255 12.44 -20.29 -25.06
N PRO A 256 11.58 -20.74 -26.00
CA PRO A 256 10.27 -20.15 -26.23
C PRO A 256 9.40 -20.05 -24.97
N GLY A 257 9.42 -21.06 -24.09
CA GLY A 257 8.67 -21.08 -22.84
C GLY A 257 9.17 -20.04 -21.84
N GLU A 258 10.49 -19.88 -21.70
CA GLU A 258 11.11 -18.88 -20.85
C GLU A 258 10.83 -17.46 -21.38
N ALA A 259 11.02 -17.23 -22.68
CA ALA A 259 10.72 -15.96 -23.31
C ALA A 259 9.21 -15.58 -23.18
N GLY A 260 8.33 -16.57 -23.27
CA GLY A 260 6.89 -16.40 -23.06
C GLY A 260 6.57 -15.92 -21.64
N GLN A 261 7.12 -16.58 -20.62
CA GLN A 261 6.90 -16.18 -19.22
C GLN A 261 7.50 -14.80 -18.93
N ALA A 262 8.69 -14.50 -19.45
CA ALA A 262 9.29 -13.19 -19.34
C ALA A 262 8.39 -12.10 -19.96
N ARG A 263 7.81 -12.38 -21.14
CA ARG A 263 6.88 -11.46 -21.80
C ARG A 263 5.64 -11.16 -20.97
N LEU A 264 5.00 -12.21 -20.43
CA LEU A 264 3.84 -12.07 -19.56
C LEU A 264 4.19 -11.29 -18.28
N MET A 265 5.37 -11.51 -17.70
CA MET A 265 5.83 -10.73 -16.55
C MET A 265 5.93 -9.25 -16.88
N VAL A 266 6.50 -8.87 -18.03
CA VAL A 266 6.57 -7.45 -18.45
C VAL A 266 5.17 -6.87 -18.62
N GLU A 267 4.23 -7.59 -19.17
CA GLU A 267 2.86 -7.11 -19.39
C GLU A 267 2.12 -6.91 -18.06
N VAL A 268 2.17 -7.89 -17.14
CA VAL A 268 1.53 -7.78 -15.81
C VAL A 268 2.16 -6.66 -14.99
N GLY A 269 3.49 -6.56 -14.94
CA GLY A 269 4.16 -5.52 -14.17
C GLY A 269 3.98 -4.11 -14.73
N THR A 270 3.86 -3.98 -16.07
CA THR A 270 3.48 -2.71 -16.72
C THR A 270 2.08 -2.30 -16.30
N HIS A 271 1.11 -3.22 -16.40
CA HIS A 271 -0.27 -2.99 -15.98
C HIS A 271 -0.37 -2.55 -14.51
N LEU A 272 0.32 -3.28 -13.62
CA LEU A 272 0.40 -2.92 -12.19
C LEU A 272 0.90 -1.49 -11.99
N SER A 273 2.03 -1.14 -12.61
CA SER A 273 2.67 0.16 -12.39
C SER A 273 1.83 1.32 -12.93
N GLU A 274 1.17 1.15 -14.07
CA GLU A 274 0.26 2.13 -14.64
C GLU A 274 -1.01 2.31 -13.80
N ASP A 275 -1.62 1.21 -13.35
CA ASP A 275 -2.86 1.26 -12.58
C ASP A 275 -2.65 1.86 -11.19
N LEU A 276 -1.56 1.52 -10.50
CA LEU A 276 -1.24 2.16 -9.23
C LEU A 276 -0.93 3.64 -9.40
N CYS A 277 -0.17 4.05 -10.44
CA CYS A 277 0.04 5.46 -10.73
C CYS A 277 -1.27 6.21 -10.96
N ARG A 278 -2.20 5.62 -11.70
CA ARG A 278 -3.53 6.18 -11.96
C ARG A 278 -4.36 6.29 -10.69
N TYR A 279 -4.39 5.22 -9.90
CA TYR A 279 -5.15 5.16 -8.64
C TYR A 279 -4.67 6.20 -7.62
N PHE A 280 -3.36 6.28 -7.39
CA PHE A 280 -2.77 7.24 -6.46
C PHE A 280 -2.64 8.65 -7.05
N ARG A 281 -3.04 8.85 -8.31
CA ARG A 281 -2.94 10.14 -9.04
C ARG A 281 -1.52 10.69 -9.03
N ILE A 282 -0.53 9.81 -9.21
CA ILE A 282 0.88 10.20 -9.26
C ILE A 282 1.13 10.90 -10.60
N PRO A 283 1.61 12.16 -10.59
CA PRO A 283 1.75 12.95 -11.82
C PRO A 283 2.78 12.32 -12.76
N ALA A 284 2.56 12.47 -14.06
CA ALA A 284 3.53 12.07 -15.07
C ALA A 284 4.74 13.00 -15.04
N VAL A 285 5.92 12.43 -14.81
CA VAL A 285 7.21 13.12 -14.94
C VAL A 285 7.98 12.44 -16.06
N ARG A 286 8.71 13.22 -16.86
CA ARG A 286 9.56 12.67 -17.91
C ARG A 286 10.89 12.30 -17.27
N GLU A 287 11.13 10.99 -17.14
CA GLU A 287 12.39 10.47 -16.63
C GLU A 287 13.39 10.29 -17.76
N PRO A 288 14.69 10.53 -17.53
CA PRO A 288 15.74 10.17 -18.48
C PRO A 288 15.74 8.65 -18.64
N GLY A 289 15.72 8.21 -19.88
CA GLY A 289 15.84 6.77 -20.18
C GLY A 289 17.28 6.28 -19.95
N ILE A 290 17.49 4.96 -20.06
CA ILE A 290 18.81 4.36 -20.09
C ILE A 290 19.54 4.83 -21.35
N GLU A 291 20.82 5.17 -21.20
CA GLU A 291 21.70 5.50 -22.32
C GLU A 291 22.16 4.22 -23.05
N ARG A 292 22.53 4.39 -24.32
CA ARG A 292 22.93 3.26 -25.14
C ARG A 292 24.20 2.58 -24.60
N ASP A 293 25.16 3.35 -24.14
CA ASP A 293 26.42 2.84 -23.62
C ASP A 293 26.24 1.99 -22.35
N GLU A 294 25.29 2.36 -21.51
CA GLU A 294 24.89 1.55 -20.35
C GLU A 294 24.30 0.20 -20.79
N PHE A 295 23.42 0.21 -21.78
CA PHE A 295 22.84 -1.03 -22.32
C PHE A 295 23.91 -1.93 -22.99
N GLU A 296 24.85 -1.37 -23.75
CA GLU A 296 25.96 -2.13 -24.35
C GLU A 296 26.83 -2.79 -23.26
N SER A 297 27.14 -2.07 -22.19
CA SER A 297 27.84 -2.62 -21.02
C SER A 297 27.09 -3.80 -20.39
N VAL A 298 25.76 -3.72 -20.30
CA VAL A 298 24.91 -4.82 -19.81
C VAL A 298 25.00 -6.03 -20.74
N LEU A 299 24.94 -5.84 -22.06
CA LEU A 299 25.07 -6.94 -23.01
C LEU A 299 26.42 -7.66 -22.87
N GLU A 300 27.50 -6.91 -22.65
CA GLU A 300 28.82 -7.50 -22.42
C GLU A 300 28.88 -8.33 -21.13
N ARG A 301 28.24 -7.86 -20.06
CA ARG A 301 28.11 -8.62 -18.81
C ARG A 301 27.33 -9.92 -19.01
N LEU A 302 26.21 -9.88 -19.71
CA LEU A 302 25.40 -11.06 -20.02
C LEU A 302 26.14 -12.05 -20.92
N ALA A 303 26.88 -11.56 -21.92
CA ALA A 303 27.72 -12.41 -22.77
C ALA A 303 28.82 -13.11 -21.94
N ARG A 304 29.51 -12.39 -21.05
CA ARG A 304 30.50 -12.98 -20.13
C ARG A 304 29.89 -14.00 -19.17
N ALA A 305 28.63 -13.80 -18.76
CA ALA A 305 27.87 -14.77 -17.97
C ALA A 305 27.39 -15.97 -18.80
N GLY A 306 27.68 -16.01 -20.12
CA GLY A 306 27.41 -17.12 -21.04
C GLY A 306 26.00 -17.11 -21.61
N TYR A 307 25.31 -15.99 -21.66
CA TYR A 307 24.09 -15.84 -22.42
C TYR A 307 24.37 -15.66 -23.91
N HIS A 308 23.60 -16.34 -24.76
CA HIS A 308 23.60 -16.08 -26.20
C HIS A 308 22.68 -14.91 -26.51
N LEU A 309 23.23 -13.90 -27.20
CA LEU A 309 22.53 -12.66 -27.44
C LEU A 309 22.03 -12.53 -28.88
N HIS A 310 20.95 -11.77 -29.04
CA HIS A 310 20.46 -11.30 -30.33
C HIS A 310 21.33 -10.17 -30.90
N ASN A 311 21.04 -9.73 -32.12
CA ASN A 311 21.67 -8.55 -32.71
C ASN A 311 21.47 -7.33 -31.79
N ARG A 312 22.60 -6.62 -31.48
CA ARG A 312 22.61 -5.51 -30.50
C ARG A 312 21.65 -4.38 -30.87
N GLU A 313 21.54 -4.02 -32.16
CA GLU A 313 20.69 -2.92 -32.60
C GLU A 313 19.20 -3.29 -32.48
N VAL A 314 18.83 -4.51 -32.80
CA VAL A 314 17.45 -5.03 -32.63
C VAL A 314 17.10 -5.10 -31.15
N ALA A 315 18.03 -5.66 -30.35
CA ALA A 315 17.86 -5.79 -28.91
C ALA A 315 17.66 -4.41 -28.24
N TRP A 316 18.47 -3.40 -28.60
CA TRP A 316 18.35 -2.04 -28.08
C TRP A 316 16.99 -1.41 -28.35
N ARG A 317 16.51 -1.47 -29.60
CA ARG A 317 15.21 -0.88 -29.97
C ARG A 317 14.06 -1.54 -29.20
N PHE A 318 14.11 -2.86 -29.09
CA PHE A 318 13.07 -3.62 -28.41
C PHE A 318 13.12 -3.41 -26.90
N PHE A 319 14.29 -3.46 -26.28
CA PHE A 319 14.52 -3.16 -24.89
C PHE A 319 14.01 -1.78 -24.50
N ARG A 320 14.43 -0.74 -25.22
CA ARG A 320 14.02 0.64 -24.95
C ARG A 320 12.49 0.83 -25.03
N ASN A 321 11.85 0.17 -26.00
CA ASN A 321 10.40 0.23 -26.14
C ASN A 321 9.68 -0.42 -24.95
N LEU A 322 10.08 -1.62 -24.56
CA LEU A 322 9.45 -2.35 -23.45
C LEU A 322 9.70 -1.64 -22.12
N ARG A 323 10.96 -1.30 -21.82
CA ARG A 323 11.34 -0.64 -20.56
C ARG A 323 10.66 0.72 -20.40
N GLY A 324 10.52 1.47 -21.49
CA GLY A 324 9.86 2.76 -21.51
C GLY A 324 8.39 2.74 -21.05
N LYS A 325 7.76 1.57 -20.97
CA LYS A 325 6.37 1.44 -20.49
C LYS A 325 6.26 1.37 -18.98
N TYR A 326 7.18 0.65 -18.30
CA TYR A 326 7.08 0.41 -16.85
C TYR A 326 8.09 1.22 -16.01
N ALA A 327 9.27 1.52 -16.52
CA ALA A 327 10.30 2.19 -15.72
C ALA A 327 9.86 3.60 -15.25
N PRO A 328 9.31 4.48 -16.11
CA PRO A 328 8.84 5.78 -15.65
C PRO A 328 7.72 5.73 -14.61
N PRO A 329 6.69 4.87 -14.70
CA PRO A 329 5.74 4.65 -13.63
C PRO A 329 6.40 4.18 -12.31
N LEU A 330 7.34 3.23 -12.36
CA LEU A 330 8.03 2.73 -11.17
C LEU A 330 8.84 3.82 -10.46
N ASP A 331 9.60 4.63 -11.21
CA ASP A 331 10.40 5.72 -10.66
C ASP A 331 9.51 6.78 -10.00
N ARG A 332 8.36 7.07 -10.61
CA ARG A 332 7.36 7.97 -10.00
C ARG A 332 6.78 7.42 -8.70
N MET A 333 6.48 6.11 -8.66
CA MET A 333 5.99 5.44 -7.46
C MET A 333 7.06 5.46 -6.36
N ALA A 334 8.31 5.14 -6.69
CA ALA A 334 9.45 5.21 -5.79
C ALA A 334 9.61 6.64 -5.21
N SER A 335 9.58 7.65 -6.08
CA SER A 335 9.63 9.06 -5.67
C SER A 335 8.45 9.45 -4.79
N TYR A 336 7.22 9.06 -5.14
CA TYR A 336 6.01 9.39 -4.38
C TYR A 336 6.06 8.84 -2.96
N TRP A 337 6.44 7.57 -2.78
CA TRP A 337 6.58 6.96 -1.46
C TRP A 337 7.94 7.20 -0.81
N ALA A 338 8.84 7.97 -1.47
CA ALA A 338 10.21 8.21 -1.00
C ALA A 338 10.96 6.90 -0.71
N ILE A 339 10.82 5.94 -1.60
CA ILE A 339 11.50 4.62 -1.59
C ILE A 339 12.66 4.70 -2.60
N PRO A 340 13.81 4.05 -2.36
CA PRO A 340 14.88 3.97 -3.35
C PRO A 340 14.38 3.31 -4.64
N SER A 341 14.71 3.92 -5.79
CA SER A 341 14.42 3.34 -7.11
C SER A 341 15.25 2.08 -7.34
N ALA A 342 14.75 1.18 -8.20
CA ALA A 342 15.52 0.02 -8.63
C ALA A 342 16.84 0.47 -9.29
N LEU A 343 17.95 -0.19 -8.94
CA LEU A 343 19.22 0.06 -9.60
C LEU A 343 19.24 -0.66 -10.95
N TRP A 344 19.46 0.10 -12.03
CA TRP A 344 19.69 -0.49 -13.34
C TRP A 344 20.98 -1.31 -13.37
N MET A 345 22.09 -0.75 -12.86
CA MET A 345 23.36 -1.44 -12.69
C MET A 345 23.77 -1.53 -11.22
N ALA A 346 24.18 -2.72 -10.76
CA ALA A 346 24.57 -2.97 -9.37
C ALA A 346 25.83 -2.21 -8.91
N GLU A 347 26.58 -1.57 -9.84
CA GLU A 347 27.83 -0.85 -9.59
C GLU A 347 27.87 0.50 -10.32
N GLY A 348 26.80 1.22 -10.39
CA GLY A 348 26.74 2.59 -10.90
C GLY A 348 26.48 3.55 -9.77
N LYS A 349 27.33 4.58 -9.61
CA LYS A 349 27.05 5.71 -8.73
C LYS A 349 25.61 6.10 -8.85
N SER A 350 24.88 6.05 -7.70
CA SER A 350 23.58 6.70 -7.56
C SER A 350 23.57 7.96 -8.42
N ALA A 351 22.71 7.99 -9.44
CA ALA A 351 22.44 9.23 -10.13
C ALA A 351 22.00 10.23 -9.07
N ARG A 352 22.86 11.18 -8.78
CA ARG A 352 22.58 12.30 -7.90
C ARG A 352 21.47 13.12 -8.55
N HIS A 353 20.35 13.25 -7.87
CA HIS A 353 19.56 14.49 -7.91
C HIS A 353 18.90 14.74 -6.57
#